data_2d28dbe348ff1efff49f0de43e4427bd
#
_entry.id   2d28dbe348ff1efff49f0de43e4427bd
#
_cell.length_a   1.000
_cell.length_b   1.000
_cell.length_c   1.000
_cell.angle_alpha   90.00
_cell.angle_beta   90.00
_cell.angle_gamma   90.00
#
_symmetry.space_group_name_H-M   'P 1'
#
loop_
_entity.id
_entity.type
_entity.pdbx_description
1 polymer ?
#
loop_
_entity_poly.entity_id
_entity_poly.type
_entity_poly.pdbx_seq_one_letter_code
_entity_poly.pdbx_strand_id
1 'polypeptide(L)'
;MIRRATEKDIKDLLRLLEEVNMVHHLIRPDIFKIGTKYNKYELSLLVRDNSRPIFVYDDNGVKGYAFTIFKKHVNDQLLTDIKTLYIDDLCVDKDSRGMHIGEQLFKYVVEYAKKNNCYNVTLNVWEGNDSAKAFYEKMGLSTMKIGLEKIL
;
A
#
# COMPACT_ATOMS: atom_id res chain seq x y z
N MET A 1 -7.44 -10.14 12.67
CA MET A 1 -7.32 -11.14 11.59
C MET A 1 -7.12 -10.45 10.26
N ILE A 2 -6.19 -10.92 9.46
CA ILE A 2 -5.94 -10.37 8.12
C ILE A 2 -6.61 -11.26 7.07
N ARG A 3 -7.33 -10.64 6.15
CA ARG A 3 -8.08 -11.32 5.09
C ARG A 3 -8.16 -10.44 3.83
N ARG A 4 -8.61 -11.03 2.74
CA ARG A 4 -8.94 -10.29 1.52
C ARG A 4 -10.09 -9.33 1.79
N ALA A 5 -9.99 -8.11 1.27
CA ALA A 5 -11.09 -7.14 1.31
C ALA A 5 -12.27 -7.60 0.45
N THR A 6 -13.45 -7.24 0.87
CA THR A 6 -14.71 -7.47 0.15
C THR A 6 -15.47 -6.16 -0.03
N GLU A 7 -16.57 -6.19 -0.76
CA GLU A 7 -17.45 -5.02 -0.95
C GLU A 7 -17.96 -4.43 0.37
N LYS A 8 -18.10 -5.26 1.39
CA LYS A 8 -18.53 -4.81 2.72
C LYS A 8 -17.52 -3.88 3.39
N ASP A 9 -16.28 -3.92 2.96
CA ASP A 9 -15.19 -3.12 3.55
C ASP A 9 -15.03 -1.75 2.90
N ILE A 10 -15.73 -1.45 1.81
CA ILE A 10 -15.52 -0.23 1.01
C ILE A 10 -15.66 1.04 1.85
N LYS A 11 -16.65 1.09 2.75
CA LYS A 11 -16.84 2.25 3.62
C LYS A 11 -15.63 2.52 4.50
N ASP A 12 -15.08 1.49 5.11
CA ASP A 12 -13.88 1.60 5.96
C ASP A 12 -12.64 1.91 5.13
N LEU A 13 -12.52 1.30 3.93
CA LEU A 13 -11.41 1.60 3.02
C LEU A 13 -11.41 3.08 2.62
N LEU A 14 -12.56 3.65 2.30
CA LEU A 14 -12.68 5.07 1.96
C LEU A 14 -12.24 5.97 3.12
N ARG A 15 -12.66 5.63 4.33
CA ARG A 15 -12.28 6.38 5.54
C ARG A 15 -10.76 6.39 5.73
N LEU A 16 -10.12 5.22 5.61
CA LEU A 16 -8.67 5.10 5.77
C LEU A 16 -7.89 5.74 4.61
N LEU A 17 -8.40 5.65 3.39
CA LEU A 17 -7.81 6.34 2.22
C LEU A 17 -7.81 7.85 2.41
N GLU A 18 -8.86 8.41 3.00
CA GLU A 18 -8.93 9.83 3.32
C GLU A 18 -7.86 10.21 4.35
N GLU A 19 -7.68 9.40 5.41
CA GLU A 19 -6.64 9.63 6.42
C GLU A 19 -5.23 9.65 5.80
N VAL A 20 -4.89 8.66 4.98
CA VAL A 20 -3.54 8.58 4.40
C VAL A 20 -3.31 9.66 3.37
N ASN A 21 -4.33 10.00 2.58
CA ASN A 21 -4.19 11.06 1.60
C ASN A 21 -3.96 12.43 2.28
N MET A 22 -4.53 12.65 3.44
CA MET A 22 -4.28 13.87 4.20
C MET A 22 -2.80 13.98 4.61
N VAL A 23 -2.16 12.89 4.97
CA VAL A 23 -0.72 12.87 5.26
C VAL A 23 0.08 13.31 4.03
N HIS A 24 -0.23 12.77 2.86
CA HIS A 24 0.43 13.13 1.60
C HIS A 24 0.15 14.60 1.21
N HIS A 25 -1.09 15.05 1.38
CA HIS A 25 -1.46 16.44 1.13
C HIS A 25 -0.68 17.43 2.01
N LEU A 26 -0.49 17.11 3.29
CA LEU A 26 0.28 17.96 4.20
C LEU A 26 1.78 17.99 3.84
N ILE A 27 2.32 16.91 3.30
CA ILE A 27 3.72 16.85 2.85
C ILE A 27 3.90 17.60 1.53
N ARG A 28 3.01 17.36 0.56
CA ARG A 28 3.10 17.94 -0.79
C ARG A 28 1.72 18.46 -1.25
N PRO A 29 1.27 19.60 -0.70
CA PRO A 29 -0.03 20.17 -1.09
C PRO A 29 -0.08 20.64 -2.55
N ASP A 30 1.08 20.85 -3.16
CA ASP A 30 1.22 21.16 -4.58
C ASP A 30 0.94 19.96 -5.50
N ILE A 31 1.08 18.74 -4.98
CA ILE A 31 0.89 17.49 -5.74
C ILE A 31 -0.43 16.83 -5.37
N PHE A 32 -0.74 16.73 -4.07
CA PHE A 32 -1.91 16.00 -3.57
C PHE A 32 -3.06 16.92 -3.22
N LYS A 33 -4.21 16.69 -3.85
CA LYS A 33 -5.49 17.28 -3.42
C LYS A 33 -5.94 16.66 -2.11
N ILE A 34 -6.85 17.31 -1.41
CA ILE A 34 -7.62 16.70 -0.33
C ILE A 34 -8.64 15.76 -0.98
N GLY A 35 -8.75 14.53 -0.50
CA GLY A 35 -9.68 13.54 -1.04
C GLY A 35 -9.20 12.12 -0.81
N THR A 36 -9.64 11.21 -1.66
CA THR A 36 -9.26 9.79 -1.63
C THR A 36 -8.63 9.38 -2.96
N LYS A 37 -7.69 8.42 -2.89
CA LYS A 37 -7.03 7.87 -4.08
C LYS A 37 -8.00 7.15 -5.01
N TYR A 38 -8.98 6.46 -4.42
CA TYR A 38 -10.00 5.72 -5.13
C TYR A 38 -11.39 6.12 -4.64
N ASN A 39 -12.36 6.15 -5.55
CA ASN A 39 -13.75 6.36 -5.19
C ASN A 39 -14.47 5.01 -4.95
N LYS A 40 -15.73 5.07 -4.53
CA LYS A 40 -16.53 3.89 -4.23
C LYS A 40 -16.66 2.93 -5.43
N TYR A 41 -16.87 3.47 -6.63
CA TYR A 41 -17.00 2.68 -7.84
C TYR A 41 -15.70 1.95 -8.18
N GLU A 42 -14.59 2.68 -8.14
CA GLU A 42 -13.26 2.10 -8.37
C GLU A 42 -12.94 0.99 -7.37
N LEU A 43 -13.26 1.19 -6.09
CA LEU A 43 -13.05 0.18 -5.06
C LEU A 43 -13.90 -1.06 -5.30
N SER A 44 -15.13 -0.91 -5.79
CA SER A 44 -15.99 -2.05 -6.11
C SER A 44 -15.40 -2.95 -7.20
N LEU A 45 -14.64 -2.37 -8.13
CA LEU A 45 -13.89 -3.13 -9.13
C LEU A 45 -12.62 -3.73 -8.57
N LEU A 46 -11.86 -2.95 -7.77
CA LEU A 46 -10.58 -3.39 -7.22
C LEU A 46 -10.70 -4.58 -6.26
N VAL A 47 -11.72 -4.63 -5.43
CA VAL A 47 -11.92 -5.76 -4.50
C VAL A 47 -12.13 -7.09 -5.21
N ARG A 48 -12.49 -7.06 -6.50
CA ARG A 48 -12.68 -8.25 -7.34
C ARG A 48 -11.48 -8.55 -8.24
N ASP A 49 -10.50 -7.66 -8.28
CA ASP A 49 -9.36 -7.78 -9.18
C ASP A 49 -8.23 -8.60 -8.52
N ASN A 50 -8.02 -9.82 -9.02
CA ASN A 50 -6.98 -10.71 -8.49
C ASN A 50 -5.55 -10.28 -8.84
N SER A 51 -5.37 -9.37 -9.79
CA SER A 51 -4.05 -8.79 -10.09
C SER A 51 -3.67 -7.67 -9.12
N ARG A 52 -4.63 -7.20 -8.32
CA ARG A 52 -4.47 -6.10 -7.36
C ARG A 52 -5.07 -6.44 -5.99
N PRO A 53 -4.56 -7.49 -5.32
CA PRO A 53 -5.14 -7.92 -4.05
C PRO A 53 -5.12 -6.84 -2.98
N ILE A 54 -6.25 -6.68 -2.29
CA ILE A 54 -6.37 -5.78 -1.14
C ILE A 54 -6.57 -6.63 0.11
N PHE A 55 -5.77 -6.37 1.12
CA PHE A 55 -5.86 -7.04 2.42
C PHE A 55 -6.29 -6.07 3.50
N VAL A 56 -7.12 -6.53 4.42
CA VAL A 56 -7.57 -5.75 5.56
C VAL A 56 -7.24 -6.46 6.85
N TYR A 57 -6.91 -5.69 7.87
CA TYR A 57 -6.83 -6.15 9.26
C TYR A 57 -8.18 -5.89 9.90
N ASP A 58 -8.90 -6.98 10.20
CA ASP A 58 -10.25 -6.94 10.75
C ASP A 58 -10.25 -7.37 12.22
N ASP A 59 -10.62 -6.45 13.08
CA ASP A 59 -10.81 -6.66 14.52
C ASP A 59 -12.03 -5.84 14.95
N ASN A 60 -13.22 -6.44 14.78
CA ASN A 60 -14.50 -5.75 14.97
C ASN A 60 -14.59 -4.47 14.11
N GLY A 61 -14.21 -4.60 12.86
CA GLY A 61 -14.10 -3.52 11.88
C GLY A 61 -12.69 -3.42 11.34
N VAL A 62 -12.54 -2.77 10.20
CA VAL A 62 -11.26 -2.64 9.52
C VAL A 62 -10.39 -1.61 10.24
N LYS A 63 -9.23 -2.03 10.73
CA LYS A 63 -8.26 -1.20 11.47
C LYS A 63 -7.03 -0.86 10.63
N GLY A 64 -6.90 -1.45 9.46
CA GLY A 64 -5.80 -1.19 8.55
C GLY A 64 -5.96 -1.95 7.25
N TYR A 65 -5.19 -1.56 6.24
CA TYR A 65 -5.21 -2.20 4.93
C TYR A 65 -3.84 -2.22 4.28
N ALA A 66 -3.72 -3.08 3.26
CA ALA A 66 -2.64 -3.05 2.30
C ALA A 66 -3.22 -3.22 0.89
N PHE A 67 -3.02 -2.22 0.05
CA PHE A 67 -3.31 -2.30 -1.39
C PHE A 67 -2.07 -2.79 -2.10
N THR A 68 -2.21 -3.84 -2.90
CA THR A 68 -1.08 -4.43 -3.62
C THR A 68 -1.36 -4.56 -5.11
N ILE A 69 -0.30 -4.64 -5.90
CA ILE A 69 -0.39 -4.82 -7.35
C ILE A 69 0.70 -5.81 -7.77
N PHE A 70 0.33 -6.88 -8.46
CA PHE A 70 1.31 -7.72 -9.13
C PHE A 70 1.87 -7.00 -10.35
N LYS A 71 3.19 -6.93 -10.47
CA LYS A 71 3.90 -6.32 -11.60
C LYS A 71 4.88 -7.30 -12.19
N LYS A 72 4.90 -7.39 -13.52
CA LYS A 72 5.80 -8.24 -14.27
C LYS A 72 6.09 -7.62 -15.64
N HIS A 73 7.34 -7.68 -16.08
CA HIS A 73 7.78 -7.11 -17.36
C HIS A 73 8.00 -8.24 -18.38
N VAL A 74 6.90 -8.81 -18.86
CA VAL A 74 6.94 -9.92 -19.82
C VAL A 74 7.39 -9.39 -21.20
N ASN A 75 8.40 -10.05 -21.79
CA ASN A 75 8.95 -9.71 -23.12
C ASN A 75 9.46 -8.28 -23.22
N ASP A 76 9.89 -7.68 -22.12
CA ASP A 76 10.54 -6.38 -22.11
C ASP A 76 11.96 -6.51 -22.69
N GLN A 77 12.38 -5.54 -23.53
CA GLN A 77 13.69 -5.58 -24.16
C GLN A 77 14.83 -5.27 -23.19
N LEU A 78 14.54 -4.61 -22.08
CA LEU A 78 15.55 -4.17 -21.12
C LEU A 78 15.42 -4.89 -19.78
N LEU A 79 14.21 -5.02 -19.27
CA LEU A 79 13.93 -5.54 -17.93
C LEU A 79 13.68 -7.05 -17.97
N THR A 80 14.17 -7.74 -16.96
CA THR A 80 13.88 -9.16 -16.77
C THR A 80 12.41 -9.37 -16.39
N ASP A 81 11.91 -10.58 -16.51
CA ASP A 81 10.51 -10.90 -16.24
C ASP A 81 10.25 -11.30 -14.78
N ILE A 82 11.02 -10.74 -13.84
CA ILE A 82 10.78 -10.96 -12.43
C ILE A 82 9.38 -10.48 -12.05
N LYS A 83 8.76 -11.22 -11.13
CA LYS A 83 7.44 -10.87 -10.60
C LYS A 83 7.62 -10.09 -9.30
N THR A 84 6.99 -8.95 -9.22
CA THR A 84 7.01 -8.05 -8.06
C THR A 84 5.62 -7.95 -7.46
N LEU A 85 5.52 -7.98 -6.14
CA LEU A 85 4.32 -7.51 -5.46
C LEU A 85 4.58 -6.09 -4.96
N TYR A 86 3.93 -5.11 -5.59
CA TYR A 86 4.06 -3.70 -5.27
C TYR A 86 3.02 -3.32 -4.22
N ILE A 87 3.46 -2.73 -3.12
CA ILE A 87 2.54 -2.14 -2.13
C ILE A 87 2.21 -0.73 -2.60
N ASP A 88 0.99 -0.58 -3.13
CA ASP A 88 0.48 0.70 -3.61
C ASP A 88 0.17 1.64 -2.44
N ASP A 89 -0.33 1.08 -1.35
CA ASP A 89 -0.64 1.82 -0.13
C ASP A 89 -0.77 0.88 1.06
N LEU A 90 -0.33 1.33 2.23
CA LEU A 90 -0.50 0.62 3.50
C LEU A 90 -0.84 1.64 4.57
N CYS A 91 -1.94 1.41 5.27
CA CYS A 91 -2.46 2.36 6.25
C CYS A 91 -2.97 1.63 7.48
N VAL A 92 -2.75 2.21 8.64
CA VAL A 92 -3.34 1.78 9.92
C VAL A 92 -4.18 2.92 10.47
N ASP A 93 -5.39 2.59 10.91
CA ASP A 93 -6.28 3.53 11.58
C ASP A 93 -5.51 4.26 12.69
N LYS A 94 -5.59 5.59 12.72
CA LYS A 94 -4.90 6.42 13.70
C LYS A 94 -5.22 6.05 15.15
N ASP A 95 -6.43 5.56 15.42
CA ASP A 95 -6.88 5.17 16.75
C ASP A 95 -6.44 3.74 17.13
N SER A 96 -5.84 3.01 16.20
CA SER A 96 -5.37 1.63 16.38
C SER A 96 -3.85 1.48 16.30
N ARG A 97 -3.12 2.59 16.29
CA ARG A 97 -1.64 2.57 16.25
C ARG A 97 -1.07 2.05 17.56
N GLY A 98 0.16 1.50 17.49
CA GLY A 98 0.82 0.90 18.65
C GLY A 98 0.44 -0.55 18.92
N MET A 99 -0.42 -1.15 18.09
CA MET A 99 -0.85 -2.55 18.20
C MET A 99 -0.16 -3.48 17.18
N HIS A 100 0.90 -3.01 16.54
CA HIS A 100 1.67 -3.75 15.53
C HIS A 100 0.86 -4.19 14.30
N ILE A 101 -0.24 -3.50 14.00
CA ILE A 101 -1.10 -3.83 12.86
C ILE A 101 -0.36 -3.66 11.53
N GLY A 102 0.37 -2.57 11.36
CA GLY A 102 1.17 -2.33 10.15
C GLY A 102 2.23 -3.39 9.93
N GLU A 103 2.91 -3.81 10.99
CA GLU A 103 3.91 -4.87 10.94
C GLU A 103 3.27 -6.21 10.54
N GLN A 104 2.13 -6.54 11.10
CA GLN A 104 1.38 -7.75 10.77
C GLN A 104 0.90 -7.75 9.32
N LEU A 105 0.37 -6.62 8.85
CA LEU A 105 -0.05 -6.46 7.45
C LEU A 105 1.14 -6.61 6.50
N PHE A 106 2.26 -5.96 6.79
CA PHE A 106 3.45 -6.06 5.96
C PHE A 106 3.97 -7.49 5.89
N LYS A 107 4.08 -8.18 7.02
CA LYS A 107 4.50 -9.59 7.07
C LYS A 107 3.55 -10.49 6.27
N TYR A 108 2.25 -10.25 6.36
CA TYR A 108 1.26 -10.99 5.58
C TYR A 108 1.47 -10.80 4.07
N VAL A 109 1.71 -9.56 3.63
CA VAL A 109 1.99 -9.25 2.22
C VAL A 109 3.26 -9.96 1.76
N VAL A 110 4.32 -9.96 2.56
CA VAL A 110 5.58 -10.66 2.24
C VAL A 110 5.34 -12.16 2.06
N GLU A 111 4.61 -12.80 2.98
CA GLU A 111 4.30 -14.22 2.86
C GLU A 111 3.41 -14.52 1.64
N TYR A 112 2.46 -13.65 1.35
CA TYR A 112 1.63 -13.76 0.15
C TYR A 112 2.48 -13.65 -1.13
N ALA A 113 3.43 -12.73 -1.16
CA ALA A 113 4.37 -12.57 -2.27
C ALA A 113 5.21 -13.85 -2.48
N LYS A 114 5.73 -14.42 -1.40
CA LYS A 114 6.49 -15.68 -1.45
C LYS A 114 5.67 -16.83 -2.02
N LYS A 115 4.44 -16.99 -1.57
CA LYS A 115 3.52 -18.03 -2.04
C LYS A 115 3.15 -17.86 -3.51
N ASN A 116 3.25 -16.66 -4.04
CA ASN A 116 2.95 -16.37 -5.44
C ASN A 116 4.21 -16.24 -6.30
N ASN A 117 5.35 -16.74 -5.82
CA ASN A 117 6.63 -16.78 -6.53
C ASN A 117 7.14 -15.39 -6.95
N CYS A 118 6.88 -14.37 -6.13
CA CYS A 118 7.44 -13.05 -6.36
C CYS A 118 8.92 -13.03 -6.01
N TYR A 119 9.69 -12.26 -6.80
CA TYR A 119 11.10 -12.02 -6.54
C TYR A 119 11.30 -11.03 -5.39
N ASN A 120 10.46 -10.00 -5.33
CA ASN A 120 10.55 -8.96 -4.33
C ASN A 120 9.19 -8.36 -3.99
N VAL A 121 9.19 -7.57 -2.91
CA VAL A 121 8.12 -6.64 -2.52
C VAL A 121 8.70 -5.25 -2.60
N THR A 122 8.03 -4.34 -3.29
CA THR A 122 8.49 -2.96 -3.45
C THR A 122 7.41 -1.97 -3.06
N LEU A 123 7.82 -0.75 -2.75
CA LEU A 123 6.92 0.37 -2.47
C LEU A 123 7.68 1.69 -2.64
N ASN A 124 6.95 2.79 -2.64
CA ASN A 124 7.53 4.12 -2.66
C ASN A 124 7.14 4.88 -1.39
N VAL A 125 8.06 5.69 -0.88
CA VAL A 125 7.83 6.58 0.26
C VAL A 125 8.16 8.00 -0.18
N TRP A 126 7.26 8.94 0.06
CA TRP A 126 7.52 10.36 -0.22
C TRP A 126 8.54 10.93 0.74
N GLU A 127 9.45 11.74 0.21
CA GLU A 127 10.36 12.52 1.05
C GLU A 127 9.55 13.41 1.97
N GLY A 128 9.89 13.40 3.27
CA GLY A 128 9.12 14.08 4.31
C GLY A 128 8.20 13.16 5.12
N ASN A 129 7.96 11.94 4.64
CA ASN A 129 7.23 10.93 5.40
C ASN A 129 8.22 10.06 6.21
N ASP A 130 8.83 10.66 7.22
CA ASP A 130 9.92 10.04 7.97
C ASP A 130 9.46 8.82 8.79
N SER A 131 8.23 8.85 9.29
CA SER A 131 7.67 7.73 10.05
C SER A 131 7.48 6.49 9.18
N ALA A 132 6.99 6.65 7.95
CA ALA A 132 6.85 5.56 7.01
C ALA A 132 8.21 4.99 6.60
N LYS A 133 9.18 5.86 6.31
CA LYS A 133 10.53 5.47 5.96
C LYS A 133 11.19 4.65 7.07
N ALA A 134 11.12 5.12 8.31
CA ALA A 134 11.65 4.41 9.46
C ALA A 134 10.98 3.05 9.67
N PHE A 135 9.65 2.98 9.48
CA PHE A 135 8.89 1.74 9.59
C PHE A 135 9.39 0.69 8.57
N TYR A 136 9.52 1.07 7.30
CA TYR A 136 9.94 0.13 6.26
C TYR A 136 11.40 -0.26 6.39
N GLU A 137 12.28 0.63 6.82
CA GLU A 137 13.67 0.28 7.14
C GLU A 137 13.74 -0.76 8.26
N LYS A 138 12.92 -0.59 9.31
CA LYS A 138 12.80 -1.56 10.40
C LYS A 138 12.27 -2.91 9.90
N MET A 139 11.40 -2.92 8.89
CA MET A 139 10.89 -4.15 8.27
C MET A 139 11.89 -4.81 7.32
N GLY A 140 13.06 -4.25 7.13
CA GLY A 140 14.12 -4.84 6.34
C GLY A 140 14.20 -4.38 4.89
N LEU A 141 13.46 -3.34 4.49
CA LEU A 141 13.55 -2.80 3.15
C LEU A 141 14.79 -1.91 3.01
N SER A 142 15.37 -1.93 1.82
CA SER A 142 16.48 -1.05 1.44
C SER A 142 16.09 -0.22 0.23
N THR A 143 16.73 0.93 0.07
CA THR A 143 16.48 1.80 -1.08
C THR A 143 16.95 1.12 -2.37
N MET A 144 16.05 1.02 -3.37
CA MET A 144 16.41 0.49 -4.68
C MET A 144 16.63 1.57 -5.74
N LYS A 145 16.01 2.73 -5.60
CA LYS A 145 16.17 3.86 -6.52
C LYS A 145 15.76 5.15 -5.84
N ILE A 146 16.17 6.28 -6.41
CA ILE A 146 15.84 7.62 -5.91
C ILE A 146 15.21 8.41 -7.05
N GLY A 147 14.05 9.02 -6.80
CA GLY A 147 13.44 9.99 -7.70
C GLY A 147 13.89 11.40 -7.34
N LEU A 148 14.26 12.19 -8.33
CA LEU A 148 14.67 13.58 -8.14
C LEU A 148 13.77 14.50 -8.98
N GLU A 149 13.52 15.71 -8.48
CA GLU A 149 12.76 16.71 -9.22
C GLU A 149 13.44 18.08 -9.18
N LYS A 150 13.10 18.91 -10.14
CA LYS A 150 13.42 20.34 -10.12
C LYS A 150 12.14 21.10 -10.41
N ILE A 151 11.68 21.90 -9.46
CA ILE A 151 10.51 22.76 -9.66
C ILE A 151 10.93 23.96 -10.52
N LEU A 152 10.16 24.22 -11.57
CA LEU A 152 10.47 25.28 -12.57
C LEU A 152 9.81 26.61 -12.23
#